data_1385274538c37ee1368e2789b369a5eb
#
_entry.id   1385274538c37ee1368e2789b369a5eb
#
_cell.length_a   1.000
_cell.length_b   1.000
_cell.length_c   1.000
_cell.angle_alpha   90.00
_cell.angle_beta   90.00
_cell.angle_gamma   90.00
#
_symmetry.space_group_name_H-M   'P 1'
#
loop_
_entity.id
_entity.type
_entity.pdbx_description
1 polymer ?
#
loop_
_entity_poly.entity_id
_entity_poly.type
_entity_poly.pdbx_seq_one_letter_code
_entity_poly.pdbx_strand_id
1 'polypeptide(L)'
;MPETNETYHPMTFDAIKIGLASPEKILEWSHGEVKKPETINYRTLKPEKDGLFCERIFGPSKDWECHCGKYKKIRYKGVICDRCGVEVTKASVRRERMGHIKLAAPVSHIWYFKGIPSRMGLILDISPRTLEKVLYFASYIVLDPGSTSLQYKQVLSEKEYREEVEKYGGTGGFRVGMGAEAIQELLKAIDLEKDSADLRKQLADATGQKRARIIKRLEVVEAFLHSGNRPEWMIMDVVPVIPPDIRPMVQLDGGRFATSDLNDLYRRIINRNNRLARLLELGAPDIIVRNEKRMLQEAVDALIDNGRRGRPVTGPGNRALKSLSDMLKGKQGRFRQNLLGKRVDYSGRSVIVVGPELKIYQCGLPKEMAI
;
A
#
# COMPACT_ATOMS: atom_id res chain seq x y z
N MET A 1 29.68 -35.90 12.82
CA MET A 1 29.03 -34.90 11.99
C MET A 1 28.74 -33.69 12.87
N PRO A 2 29.29 -32.51 12.65
CA PRO A 2 29.01 -31.36 13.49
C PRO A 2 27.59 -30.85 13.14
N GLU A 3 26.71 -30.92 14.11
CA GLU A 3 25.44 -30.20 14.11
C GLU A 3 25.76 -28.70 14.15
N THR A 4 25.61 -28.04 13.01
CA THR A 4 25.59 -26.58 13.01
C THR A 4 24.24 -26.15 13.60
N ASN A 5 24.26 -25.91 14.92
CA ASN A 5 23.27 -25.08 15.57
C ASN A 5 23.33 -23.69 14.92
N GLU A 6 22.57 -23.46 13.82
CA GLU A 6 22.21 -22.12 13.42
C GLU A 6 21.29 -21.60 14.53
N THR A 7 21.87 -21.01 15.56
CA THR A 7 21.19 -20.22 16.56
C THR A 7 20.43 -19.13 15.79
N TYR A 8 19.12 -19.23 15.81
CA TYR A 8 18.21 -18.16 15.40
C TYR A 8 18.50 -16.99 16.34
N HIS A 9 19.38 -16.07 15.92
CA HIS A 9 19.54 -14.81 16.61
C HIS A 9 18.29 -13.99 16.28
N PRO A 10 17.39 -13.76 17.26
CA PRO A 10 16.33 -12.79 17.06
C PRO A 10 17.03 -11.48 16.73
N MET A 11 16.64 -10.85 15.60
CA MET A 11 17.13 -9.52 15.28
C MET A 11 16.69 -8.59 16.41
N THR A 12 17.60 -8.32 17.33
CA THR A 12 17.41 -7.35 18.41
C THR A 12 17.55 -5.96 17.80
N PHE A 13 16.54 -5.13 17.98
CA PHE A 13 16.58 -3.74 17.56
C PHE A 13 16.05 -2.87 18.71
N ASP A 14 16.63 -1.69 18.87
CA ASP A 14 16.27 -0.75 19.93
C ASP A 14 15.15 0.22 19.48
N ALA A 15 15.01 0.43 18.17
CA ALA A 15 14.03 1.37 17.62
C ALA A 15 13.50 0.92 16.25
N ILE A 16 12.27 1.37 15.96
CA ILE A 16 11.65 1.22 14.64
C ILE A 16 11.44 2.62 14.07
N LYS A 17 11.95 2.86 12.85
CA LYS A 17 11.72 4.09 12.09
C LYS A 17 10.65 3.85 11.04
N ILE A 18 9.59 4.66 11.07
CA ILE A 18 8.52 4.65 10.06
C ILE A 18 8.74 5.84 9.13
N GLY A 19 8.71 5.60 7.83
CA GLY A 19 8.88 6.64 6.81
C GLY A 19 8.15 6.30 5.52
N LEU A 20 8.23 7.19 4.53
CA LEU A 20 7.75 6.93 3.19
C LEU A 20 8.76 6.05 2.44
N ALA A 21 8.25 5.08 1.67
CA ALA A 21 9.08 4.30 0.79
C ALA A 21 9.10 4.95 -0.61
N SER A 22 10.31 5.20 -1.13
CA SER A 22 10.46 5.60 -2.52
C SER A 22 10.18 4.44 -3.47
N PRO A 23 9.86 4.70 -4.75
CA PRO A 23 9.71 3.65 -5.76
C PRO A 23 10.94 2.73 -5.85
N GLU A 24 12.14 3.32 -5.77
CA GLU A 24 13.42 2.61 -5.81
C GLU A 24 13.56 1.68 -4.59
N LYS A 25 13.13 2.13 -3.41
CA LYS A 25 13.18 1.32 -2.19
C LYS A 25 12.23 0.13 -2.25
N ILE A 26 11.05 0.32 -2.85
CA ILE A 26 10.10 -0.79 -3.07
C ILE A 26 10.69 -1.81 -4.06
N LEU A 27 11.35 -1.35 -5.10
CA LEU A 27 12.02 -2.23 -6.07
C LEU A 27 13.20 -2.98 -5.45
N GLU A 28 13.95 -2.36 -4.55
CA GLU A 28 15.03 -3.00 -3.78
C GLU A 28 14.52 -4.14 -2.90
N TRP A 29 13.38 -3.97 -2.23
CA TRP A 29 12.76 -5.04 -1.43
C TRP A 29 12.18 -6.18 -2.26
N SER A 30 11.84 -5.90 -3.51
CA SER A 30 11.10 -6.82 -4.37
C SER A 30 12.01 -7.85 -5.02
N HIS A 31 11.57 -9.10 -5.01
CA HIS A 31 12.21 -10.21 -5.71
C HIS A 31 11.67 -10.43 -7.12
N GLY A 32 10.70 -9.63 -7.57
CA GLY A 32 10.17 -9.67 -8.91
C GLY A 32 8.80 -9.02 -9.09
N GLU A 33 8.43 -8.80 -10.34
CA GLU A 33 7.17 -8.18 -10.73
C GLU A 33 6.04 -9.21 -10.85
N VAL A 34 4.92 -8.93 -10.21
CA VAL A 34 3.69 -9.71 -10.33
C VAL A 34 2.86 -9.14 -11.48
N LYS A 35 2.77 -9.88 -12.58
CA LYS A 35 2.08 -9.44 -13.82
C LYS A 35 0.70 -10.03 -13.99
N LYS A 36 0.46 -11.20 -13.38
CA LYS A 36 -0.76 -11.98 -13.58
C LYS A 36 -1.64 -12.00 -12.32
N PRO A 37 -2.96 -11.90 -12.48
CA PRO A 37 -3.91 -11.95 -11.37
C PRO A 37 -4.13 -13.36 -10.82
N GLU A 38 -3.68 -14.39 -11.53
CA GLU A 38 -3.83 -15.79 -11.14
C GLU A 38 -3.06 -16.09 -9.86
N THR A 39 -3.63 -16.97 -9.05
CA THR A 39 -3.07 -17.41 -7.77
C THR A 39 -2.42 -18.79 -7.90
N ILE A 40 -3.26 -19.81 -8.01
CA ILE A 40 -2.86 -21.20 -8.15
C ILE A 40 -3.59 -21.83 -9.34
N ASN A 41 -3.01 -22.87 -9.91
CA ASN A 41 -3.70 -23.72 -10.86
C ASN A 41 -4.57 -24.73 -10.08
N TYR A 42 -5.89 -24.65 -10.24
CA TYR A 42 -6.83 -25.48 -9.49
C TYR A 42 -6.74 -26.99 -9.80
N ARG A 43 -6.15 -27.35 -10.95
CA ARG A 43 -5.95 -28.77 -11.33
C ARG A 43 -4.68 -29.34 -10.68
N THR A 44 -3.59 -28.58 -10.71
CA THR A 44 -2.28 -29.05 -10.22
C THR A 44 -1.99 -28.61 -8.81
N LEU A 45 -2.77 -27.70 -8.24
CA LEU A 45 -2.60 -27.04 -6.95
C LEU A 45 -1.25 -26.29 -6.81
N LYS A 46 -0.57 -26.06 -7.93
CA LYS A 46 0.71 -25.34 -7.96
C LYS A 46 0.51 -23.85 -8.23
N PRO A 47 1.36 -23.00 -7.65
CA PRO A 47 1.36 -21.57 -7.94
C PRO A 47 1.59 -21.27 -9.44
N GLU A 48 0.82 -20.35 -9.98
CA GLU A 48 1.00 -19.88 -11.37
C GLU A 48 2.24 -18.99 -11.50
N LYS A 49 2.93 -19.12 -12.65
CA LYS A 49 4.11 -18.30 -12.95
C LYS A 49 3.71 -16.83 -13.12
N ASP A 50 4.50 -15.93 -12.53
CA ASP A 50 4.30 -14.47 -12.53
C ASP A 50 2.97 -14.02 -11.88
N GLY A 51 2.29 -14.92 -11.17
CA GLY A 51 1.09 -14.65 -10.39
C GLY A 51 1.36 -14.28 -8.94
N LEU A 52 0.28 -14.09 -8.16
CA LEU A 52 0.33 -13.65 -6.77
C LEU A 52 1.01 -14.64 -5.81
N PHE A 53 1.19 -15.89 -6.20
CA PHE A 53 1.87 -16.94 -5.41
C PHE A 53 3.10 -17.50 -6.10
N CYS A 54 3.61 -16.85 -7.14
CA CYS A 54 4.72 -17.32 -7.96
C CYS A 54 5.94 -17.73 -7.13
N GLU A 55 6.41 -18.96 -7.32
CA GLU A 55 7.59 -19.48 -6.59
C GLU A 55 8.91 -18.83 -7.04
N ARG A 56 8.97 -18.30 -8.25
CA ARG A 56 10.14 -17.57 -8.73
C ARG A 56 10.33 -16.25 -7.99
N ILE A 57 9.23 -15.56 -7.65
CA ILE A 57 9.25 -14.27 -6.95
C ILE A 57 9.36 -14.48 -5.43
N PHE A 58 8.49 -15.31 -4.87
CA PHE A 58 8.32 -15.44 -3.44
C PHE A 58 9.03 -16.63 -2.81
N GLY A 59 9.63 -17.48 -3.59
CA GLY A 59 10.31 -18.69 -3.13
C GLY A 59 9.48 -19.97 -3.26
N PRO A 60 10.12 -21.15 -3.02
CA PRO A 60 9.51 -22.45 -3.23
C PRO A 60 8.40 -22.75 -2.20
N SER A 61 7.43 -23.57 -2.57
CA SER A 61 6.36 -24.04 -1.68
C SER A 61 6.80 -25.14 -0.73
N LYS A 62 7.86 -25.87 -1.07
CA LYS A 62 8.45 -26.94 -0.26
C LYS A 62 9.91 -26.67 -0.02
N ASP A 63 10.40 -27.05 1.17
CA ASP A 63 11.80 -26.88 1.52
C ASP A 63 12.72 -27.61 0.52
N TRP A 64 13.71 -26.89 0.04
CA TRP A 64 14.76 -27.40 -0.82
C TRP A 64 14.30 -28.06 -2.13
N GLU A 65 13.12 -27.68 -2.62
CA GLU A 65 12.55 -28.20 -3.87
C GLU A 65 12.20 -27.05 -4.83
N CYS A 66 12.67 -27.12 -6.07
CA CYS A 66 12.24 -26.17 -7.11
C CYS A 66 10.87 -26.55 -7.68
N HIS A 67 10.17 -25.61 -8.34
CA HIS A 67 8.83 -25.81 -8.88
C HIS A 67 8.70 -27.02 -9.83
N CYS A 68 9.67 -27.22 -10.70
CA CYS A 68 9.65 -28.34 -11.68
C CYS A 68 10.14 -29.69 -11.12
N GLY A 69 10.65 -29.71 -9.88
CA GLY A 69 11.15 -30.93 -9.24
C GLY A 69 12.52 -31.42 -9.70
N LYS A 70 13.25 -30.64 -10.51
CA LYS A 70 14.61 -31.00 -10.96
C LYS A 70 15.60 -31.07 -9.79
N TYR A 71 15.50 -30.10 -8.88
CA TYR A 71 16.32 -30.03 -7.67
C TYR A 71 15.43 -30.24 -6.45
N LYS A 72 15.77 -31.23 -5.58
CA LYS A 72 14.94 -31.66 -4.45
C LYS A 72 15.68 -31.87 -3.14
N LYS A 73 16.94 -31.49 -3.02
CA LYS A 73 17.72 -31.76 -1.81
C LYS A 73 18.50 -30.54 -1.35
N ILE A 74 18.79 -30.49 -0.04
CA ILE A 74 19.56 -29.42 0.61
C ILE A 74 20.93 -29.16 -0.03
N ARG A 75 21.54 -30.17 -0.64
CA ARG A 75 22.83 -30.03 -1.35
C ARG A 75 22.79 -29.01 -2.49
N TYR A 76 21.61 -28.65 -2.98
CA TYR A 76 21.39 -27.64 -4.01
C TYR A 76 20.98 -26.28 -3.46
N LYS A 77 21.20 -26.03 -2.15
CA LYS A 77 20.90 -24.75 -1.49
C LYS A 77 21.47 -23.57 -2.31
N GLY A 78 20.61 -22.56 -2.59
CA GLY A 78 20.98 -21.33 -3.30
C GLY A 78 21.08 -21.46 -4.83
N VAL A 79 20.88 -22.66 -5.38
CA VAL A 79 20.87 -22.86 -6.84
C VAL A 79 19.56 -22.33 -7.43
N ILE A 80 19.68 -21.49 -8.45
CA ILE A 80 18.52 -21.05 -9.24
C ILE A 80 18.31 -22.09 -10.35
N CYS A 81 17.13 -22.70 -10.37
CA CYS A 81 16.82 -23.71 -11.38
C CYS A 81 16.79 -23.12 -12.78
N ASP A 82 17.60 -23.63 -13.67
CA ASP A 82 17.66 -23.24 -15.08
C ASP A 82 16.34 -23.44 -15.85
N ARG A 83 15.53 -24.44 -15.45
CA ARG A 83 14.28 -24.78 -16.10
C ARG A 83 13.09 -23.92 -15.63
N CYS A 84 12.95 -23.69 -14.32
CA CYS A 84 11.79 -22.97 -13.75
C CYS A 84 12.13 -21.64 -13.12
N GLY A 85 13.41 -21.30 -12.94
CA GLY A 85 13.89 -20.04 -12.37
C GLY A 85 13.65 -19.91 -10.86
N VAL A 86 13.24 -20.99 -10.16
CA VAL A 86 13.00 -20.98 -8.73
C VAL A 86 14.29 -21.27 -8.00
N GLU A 87 14.62 -20.48 -6.98
CA GLU A 87 15.76 -20.69 -6.09
C GLU A 87 15.46 -21.83 -5.11
N VAL A 88 16.40 -22.71 -4.93
CA VAL A 88 16.32 -23.83 -3.98
C VAL A 88 16.67 -23.34 -2.58
N THR A 89 15.65 -23.03 -1.79
CA THR A 89 15.78 -22.52 -0.41
C THR A 89 14.68 -23.07 0.47
N LYS A 90 14.66 -22.68 1.75
CA LYS A 90 13.56 -23.02 2.67
C LYS A 90 12.25 -22.35 2.25
N ALA A 91 11.12 -23.02 2.42
CA ALA A 91 9.80 -22.46 2.15
C ALA A 91 9.46 -21.26 3.05
N SER A 92 10.12 -21.14 4.21
CA SER A 92 9.94 -20.01 5.14
C SER A 92 10.18 -18.63 4.51
N VAL A 93 10.98 -18.55 3.45
CA VAL A 93 11.21 -17.28 2.70
C VAL A 93 9.93 -16.73 2.08
N ARG A 94 8.89 -17.53 1.88
CA ARG A 94 7.57 -17.09 1.41
C ARG A 94 6.84 -16.20 2.41
N ARG A 95 7.30 -16.15 3.64
CA ARG A 95 6.83 -15.22 4.68
C ARG A 95 7.55 -13.86 4.64
N GLU A 96 8.70 -13.78 3.99
CA GLU A 96 9.61 -12.63 4.04
C GLU A 96 9.72 -11.90 2.70
N ARG A 97 9.72 -12.65 1.58
CA ARG A 97 9.95 -12.08 0.26
C ARG A 97 8.77 -11.25 -0.23
N MET A 98 9.09 -10.01 -0.59
CA MET A 98 8.16 -9.07 -1.21
C MET A 98 8.22 -9.19 -2.74
N GLY A 99 7.12 -8.87 -3.40
CA GLY A 99 7.05 -8.59 -4.82
C GLY A 99 6.60 -7.16 -5.07
N HIS A 100 6.40 -6.80 -6.34
CA HIS A 100 5.86 -5.50 -6.70
C HIS A 100 4.94 -5.59 -7.92
N ILE A 101 4.08 -4.59 -8.07
CA ILE A 101 3.28 -4.33 -9.27
C ILE A 101 3.71 -2.96 -9.78
N LYS A 102 4.26 -2.90 -11.00
CA LYS A 102 4.54 -1.64 -11.68
C LYS A 102 3.25 -1.09 -12.25
N LEU A 103 2.89 0.12 -11.87
CA LEU A 103 1.66 0.75 -12.32
C LEU A 103 1.83 1.39 -13.70
N ALA A 104 0.81 1.28 -14.55
CA ALA A 104 0.75 1.92 -15.85
C ALA A 104 0.49 3.44 -15.77
N ALA A 105 -0.03 3.90 -14.63
CA ALA A 105 -0.18 5.31 -14.30
C ALA A 105 0.03 5.52 -12.80
N PRO A 106 0.59 6.66 -12.38
CA PRO A 106 0.77 6.98 -10.96
C PRO A 106 -0.55 7.00 -10.21
N VAL A 107 -0.51 6.63 -8.92
CA VAL A 107 -1.68 6.56 -8.04
C VAL A 107 -1.39 7.25 -6.72
N SER A 108 -2.31 8.04 -6.23
CA SER A 108 -2.20 8.72 -4.93
C SER A 108 -2.39 7.75 -3.76
N HIS A 109 -1.57 7.87 -2.73
CA HIS A 109 -1.75 7.13 -1.49
C HIS A 109 -2.84 7.76 -0.63
N ILE A 110 -3.91 7.02 -0.39
CA ILE A 110 -5.14 7.53 0.27
C ILE A 110 -4.92 8.08 1.69
N TRP A 111 -3.95 7.58 2.44
CA TRP A 111 -3.67 8.07 3.79
C TRP A 111 -3.22 9.54 3.80
N TYR A 112 -2.43 9.96 2.82
CA TYR A 112 -1.91 11.33 2.74
C TYR A 112 -2.89 12.29 2.09
N PHE A 113 -3.82 11.75 1.31
CA PHE A 113 -4.92 12.51 0.70
C PHE A 113 -6.12 12.65 1.65
N LYS A 114 -6.69 11.55 2.16
CA LYS A 114 -7.91 11.53 2.99
C LYS A 114 -7.62 11.57 4.51
N GLY A 115 -6.38 11.78 4.92
CA GLY A 115 -6.07 12.06 6.33
C GLY A 115 -6.71 13.37 6.82
N ILE A 116 -6.88 13.51 8.13
CA ILE A 116 -7.38 14.74 8.75
C ILE A 116 -6.30 15.24 9.71
N PRO A 117 -5.59 16.32 9.38
CA PRO A 117 -5.64 17.08 8.11
C PRO A 117 -4.98 16.35 6.94
N SER A 118 -5.38 16.68 5.69
CA SER A 118 -4.75 16.15 4.48
C SER A 118 -3.32 16.65 4.35
N ARG A 119 -2.34 15.75 4.46
CA ARG A 119 -0.91 16.11 4.33
C ARG A 119 -0.59 16.65 2.94
N MET A 120 -1.10 15.99 1.92
CA MET A 120 -0.97 16.41 0.52
C MET A 120 -1.64 17.78 0.27
N GLY A 121 -2.83 18.00 0.82
CA GLY A 121 -3.51 19.29 0.73
C GLY A 121 -2.78 20.44 1.41
N LEU A 122 -2.15 20.17 2.58
CA LEU A 122 -1.38 21.18 3.32
C LEU A 122 -0.08 21.58 2.58
N ILE A 123 0.66 20.62 2.05
CA ILE A 123 1.93 20.90 1.37
C ILE A 123 1.72 21.64 0.05
N LEU A 124 0.68 21.26 -0.72
CA LEU A 124 0.30 21.91 -1.98
C LEU A 124 -0.45 23.23 -1.79
N ASP A 125 -0.95 23.50 -0.60
CA ASP A 125 -1.88 24.58 -0.28
C ASP A 125 -3.19 24.51 -1.09
N ILE A 126 -3.69 23.31 -1.30
CA ILE A 126 -4.92 23.02 -2.03
C ILE A 126 -5.96 22.43 -1.07
N SER A 127 -7.23 22.85 -1.21
CA SER A 127 -8.29 22.29 -0.36
C SER A 127 -8.51 20.81 -0.66
N PRO A 128 -8.82 19.97 0.36
CA PRO A 128 -9.06 18.55 0.14
C PRO A 128 -10.17 18.23 -0.86
N ARG A 129 -11.21 19.08 -0.92
CA ARG A 129 -12.30 18.93 -1.90
C ARG A 129 -11.83 19.18 -3.32
N THR A 130 -11.01 20.18 -3.50
CA THR A 130 -10.42 20.54 -4.80
C THR A 130 -9.45 19.46 -5.26
N LEU A 131 -8.58 19.01 -4.35
CA LEU A 131 -7.62 17.92 -4.59
C LEU A 131 -8.34 16.62 -4.99
N GLU A 132 -9.48 16.30 -4.36
CA GLU A 132 -10.30 15.14 -4.72
C GLU A 132 -10.80 15.21 -6.17
N LYS A 133 -11.29 16.36 -6.61
CA LYS A 133 -11.75 16.54 -7.98
C LYS A 133 -10.66 16.28 -9.00
N VAL A 134 -9.44 16.72 -8.72
CA VAL A 134 -8.29 16.50 -9.61
C VAL A 134 -7.86 15.04 -9.60
N LEU A 135 -7.65 14.43 -8.43
CA LEU A 135 -7.18 13.05 -8.30
C LEU A 135 -8.12 12.01 -8.93
N TYR A 136 -9.44 12.29 -8.91
CA TYR A 136 -10.44 11.37 -9.47
C TYR A 136 -10.99 11.82 -10.83
N PHE A 137 -10.20 12.62 -11.56
CA PHE A 137 -10.46 12.97 -12.96
C PHE A 137 -11.78 13.75 -13.21
N ALA A 138 -12.22 14.53 -12.22
CA ALA A 138 -13.41 15.40 -12.34
C ALA A 138 -13.06 16.84 -12.77
N SER A 139 -11.81 17.28 -12.60
CA SER A 139 -11.37 18.63 -12.92
C SER A 139 -9.89 18.63 -13.32
N TYR A 140 -9.50 19.60 -14.13
CA TYR A 140 -8.12 19.87 -14.49
C TYR A 140 -7.44 20.75 -13.45
N ILE A 141 -6.11 20.67 -13.38
CA ILE A 141 -5.27 21.59 -12.62
C ILE A 141 -4.23 22.21 -13.55
N VAL A 142 -4.00 23.51 -13.41
CA VAL A 142 -3.01 24.24 -14.20
C VAL A 142 -1.63 23.94 -13.64
N LEU A 143 -0.78 23.33 -14.47
CA LEU A 143 0.63 23.02 -14.17
C LEU A 143 1.55 24.15 -14.61
N ASP A 144 1.24 24.78 -15.74
CA ASP A 144 1.96 25.92 -16.27
C ASP A 144 0.96 26.88 -16.91
N PRO A 145 0.80 28.10 -16.38
CA PRO A 145 -0.11 29.08 -16.95
C PRO A 145 0.39 29.69 -18.28
N GLY A 146 1.69 29.54 -18.61
CA GLY A 146 2.27 30.12 -19.81
C GLY A 146 2.01 31.63 -19.93
N SER A 147 1.55 32.05 -21.11
CA SER A 147 1.20 33.45 -21.42
C SER A 147 -0.26 33.82 -21.16
N THR A 148 -1.03 32.94 -20.49
CA THR A 148 -2.46 33.13 -20.25
C THR A 148 -2.76 33.88 -18.95
N SER A 149 -4.01 34.28 -18.75
CA SER A 149 -4.48 34.88 -17.50
C SER A 149 -4.75 33.87 -16.37
N LEU A 150 -4.47 32.58 -16.60
CA LEU A 150 -4.65 31.52 -15.63
C LEU A 150 -3.61 31.61 -14.49
N GLN A 151 -3.97 31.11 -13.31
CA GLN A 151 -3.07 31.05 -12.18
C GLN A 151 -2.48 29.65 -12.01
N TYR A 152 -1.24 29.57 -11.56
CA TYR A 152 -0.60 28.30 -11.18
C TYR A 152 -1.42 27.58 -10.10
N LYS A 153 -1.65 26.29 -10.26
CA LYS A 153 -2.52 25.45 -9.41
C LYS A 153 -4.03 25.81 -9.47
N GLN A 154 -4.45 26.65 -10.40
CA GLN A 154 -5.88 26.89 -10.61
C GLN A 154 -6.57 25.62 -11.08
N VAL A 155 -7.77 25.36 -10.57
CA VAL A 155 -8.55 24.18 -10.97
C VAL A 155 -9.66 24.63 -11.92
N LEU A 156 -9.73 23.94 -13.05
CA LEU A 156 -10.69 24.20 -14.12
C LEU A 156 -11.66 23.01 -14.25
N SER A 157 -12.93 23.31 -14.41
CA SER A 157 -13.92 22.33 -14.86
C SER A 157 -13.71 22.00 -16.34
N GLU A 158 -14.32 20.92 -16.84
CA GLU A 158 -14.28 20.56 -18.27
C GLU A 158 -14.77 21.71 -19.17
N LYS A 159 -15.79 22.45 -18.73
CA LYS A 159 -16.34 23.59 -19.46
C LYS A 159 -15.35 24.75 -19.52
N GLU A 160 -14.84 25.19 -18.40
CA GLU A 160 -13.82 26.24 -18.29
C GLU A 160 -12.57 25.91 -19.09
N TYR A 161 -12.12 24.65 -19.03
CA TYR A 161 -10.98 24.20 -19.84
C TYR A 161 -11.21 24.37 -21.34
N ARG A 162 -12.39 24.00 -21.86
CA ARG A 162 -12.75 24.17 -23.28
C ARG A 162 -12.79 25.64 -23.66
N GLU A 163 -13.42 26.48 -22.83
CA GLU A 163 -13.49 27.91 -23.05
C GLU A 163 -12.09 28.57 -23.12
N GLU A 164 -11.19 28.18 -22.25
CA GLU A 164 -9.82 28.69 -22.27
C GLU A 164 -9.01 28.16 -23.47
N VAL A 165 -9.20 26.89 -23.87
CA VAL A 165 -8.59 26.33 -25.09
C VAL A 165 -9.06 27.08 -26.35
N GLU A 166 -10.34 27.41 -26.45
CA GLU A 166 -10.90 28.19 -27.58
C GLU A 166 -10.35 29.63 -27.57
N LYS A 167 -10.31 30.28 -26.41
CA LYS A 167 -9.86 31.65 -26.24
C LYS A 167 -8.39 31.85 -26.63
N TYR A 168 -7.53 30.90 -26.35
CA TYR A 168 -6.10 30.97 -26.64
C TYR A 168 -5.65 30.18 -27.88
N GLY A 169 -6.59 29.75 -28.71
CA GLY A 169 -6.31 29.15 -30.03
C GLY A 169 -5.67 27.75 -29.94
N GLY A 170 -5.89 27.03 -28.87
CA GLY A 170 -5.37 25.68 -28.66
C GLY A 170 -4.61 25.50 -27.33
N THR A 171 -4.10 24.30 -27.08
CA THR A 171 -3.38 23.97 -25.83
C THR A 171 -1.94 24.48 -25.77
N GLY A 172 -1.42 25.15 -26.80
CA GLY A 172 -0.04 25.62 -26.87
C GLY A 172 0.33 26.78 -25.94
N GLY A 173 -0.67 27.46 -25.34
CA GLY A 173 -0.45 28.62 -24.49
C GLY A 173 -0.34 28.32 -22.99
N PHE A 174 -0.79 27.15 -22.55
CA PHE A 174 -0.78 26.73 -21.14
C PHE A 174 -0.79 25.20 -21.03
N ARG A 175 -0.41 24.70 -19.86
CA ARG A 175 -0.37 23.24 -19.60
C ARG A 175 -1.22 22.90 -18.38
N VAL A 176 -2.10 21.92 -18.56
CA VAL A 176 -2.97 21.37 -17.51
C VAL A 176 -2.77 19.88 -17.37
N GLY A 177 -3.18 19.34 -16.25
CA GLY A 177 -3.16 17.90 -16.01
C GLY A 177 -4.34 17.44 -15.17
N MET A 178 -4.52 16.12 -15.08
CA MET A 178 -5.53 15.46 -14.24
C MET A 178 -4.91 14.28 -13.52
N GLY A 179 -5.54 13.87 -12.42
CA GLY A 179 -5.18 12.67 -11.68
C GLY A 179 -3.89 12.80 -10.86
N ALA A 180 -3.40 11.67 -10.39
CA ALA A 180 -2.22 11.61 -9.53
C ALA A 180 -0.93 12.04 -10.25
N GLU A 181 -0.86 11.89 -11.57
CA GLU A 181 0.28 12.30 -12.38
C GLU A 181 0.52 13.82 -12.30
N ALA A 182 -0.55 14.62 -12.46
CA ALA A 182 -0.47 16.07 -12.32
C ALA A 182 -0.06 16.49 -10.90
N ILE A 183 -0.61 15.83 -9.89
CA ILE A 183 -0.25 16.10 -8.49
C ILE A 183 1.19 15.70 -8.20
N GLN A 184 1.69 14.62 -8.77
CA GLN A 184 3.09 14.19 -8.65
C GLN A 184 4.05 15.26 -9.20
N GLU A 185 3.73 15.84 -10.36
CA GLU A 185 4.52 16.92 -10.96
C GLU A 185 4.55 18.15 -10.05
N LEU A 186 3.40 18.55 -9.50
CA LEU A 186 3.34 19.67 -8.55
C LEU A 186 4.14 19.39 -7.27
N LEU A 187 4.13 18.16 -6.77
CA LEU A 187 4.90 17.75 -5.58
C LEU A 187 6.42 17.74 -5.85
N LYS A 188 6.84 17.31 -7.04
CA LYS A 188 8.25 17.34 -7.47
C LYS A 188 8.79 18.76 -7.58
N ALA A 189 7.93 19.73 -7.95
CA ALA A 189 8.31 21.14 -8.12
C ALA A 189 8.46 21.91 -6.79
N ILE A 190 8.12 21.32 -5.64
CA ILE A 190 8.20 21.96 -4.34
C ILE A 190 9.65 22.05 -3.87
N ASP A 191 10.07 23.27 -3.51
CA ASP A 191 11.30 23.54 -2.76
C ASP A 191 10.97 23.71 -1.28
N LEU A 192 11.26 22.68 -0.50
CA LEU A 192 10.93 22.61 0.94
C LEU A 192 11.66 23.67 1.76
N GLU A 193 12.91 24.00 1.43
CA GLU A 193 13.72 24.99 2.15
C GLU A 193 13.14 26.39 1.96
N LYS A 194 12.86 26.75 0.70
CA LYS A 194 12.24 28.02 0.35
C LYS A 194 10.86 28.18 0.97
N ASP A 195 10.00 27.15 0.84
CA ASP A 195 8.66 27.15 1.42
C ASP A 195 8.69 27.29 2.94
N SER A 196 9.63 26.63 3.63
CA SER A 196 9.80 26.76 5.08
C SER A 196 10.20 28.20 5.46
N ALA A 197 11.17 28.79 4.76
CA ALA A 197 11.61 30.16 5.02
C ALA A 197 10.49 31.19 4.79
N ASP A 198 9.72 31.04 3.70
CA ASP A 198 8.62 31.93 3.37
C ASP A 198 7.45 31.80 4.35
N LEU A 199 7.11 30.59 4.76
CA LEU A 199 6.07 30.36 5.78
C LEU A 199 6.48 30.93 7.15
N ARG A 200 7.74 30.87 7.55
CA ARG A 200 8.24 31.49 8.79
C ARG A 200 8.13 33.00 8.76
N LYS A 201 8.45 33.63 7.61
CA LYS A 201 8.24 35.07 7.43
C LYS A 201 6.75 35.45 7.55
N GLN A 202 5.87 34.73 6.84
CA GLN A 202 4.43 34.97 6.90
C GLN A 202 3.84 34.75 8.31
N LEU A 203 4.44 33.86 9.12
CA LEU A 203 4.00 33.57 10.49
C LEU A 203 4.21 34.77 11.42
N ALA A 204 5.24 35.58 11.19
CA ALA A 204 5.52 36.77 11.99
C ALA A 204 4.39 37.80 11.94
N ASP A 205 3.78 37.98 10.75
CA ASP A 205 2.73 38.98 10.51
C ASP A 205 1.29 38.39 10.62
N ALA A 206 1.17 37.08 10.76
CA ALA A 206 -0.14 36.42 10.73
C ALA A 206 -0.79 36.35 12.11
N THR A 207 -2.13 36.56 12.14
CA THR A 207 -2.96 36.46 13.36
C THR A 207 -4.16 35.56 13.13
N GLY A 208 -4.79 35.11 14.23
CA GLY A 208 -6.05 34.33 14.20
C GLY A 208 -5.99 33.03 13.39
N GLN A 209 -6.99 32.78 12.59
CA GLN A 209 -7.13 31.54 11.79
C GLN A 209 -6.04 31.40 10.71
N LYS A 210 -5.58 32.52 10.14
CA LYS A 210 -4.46 32.51 9.16
C LYS A 210 -3.19 31.99 9.80
N ARG A 211 -2.87 32.42 11.01
CA ARG A 211 -1.73 31.93 11.79
C ARG A 211 -1.82 30.42 12.03
N ALA A 212 -2.99 29.92 12.47
CA ALA A 212 -3.20 28.51 12.72
C ALA A 212 -3.03 27.63 11.45
N ARG A 213 -3.46 28.12 10.28
CA ARG A 213 -3.26 27.45 9.00
C ARG A 213 -1.80 27.39 8.60
N ILE A 214 -1.06 28.51 8.75
CA ILE A 214 0.38 28.59 8.45
C ILE A 214 1.15 27.62 9.35
N ILE A 215 0.86 27.56 10.64
CA ILE A 215 1.52 26.63 11.58
C ILE A 215 1.35 25.19 11.13
N LYS A 216 0.11 24.77 10.82
CA LYS A 216 -0.16 23.40 10.35
C LYS A 216 0.57 23.07 9.04
N ARG A 217 0.70 24.04 8.13
CA ARG A 217 1.42 23.88 6.88
C ARG A 217 2.92 23.79 7.12
N LEU A 218 3.46 24.68 7.94
CA LEU A 218 4.88 24.70 8.32
C LEU A 218 5.30 23.39 8.98
N GLU A 219 4.49 22.88 9.92
CA GLU A 219 4.74 21.59 10.57
C GLU A 219 4.92 20.44 9.56
N VAL A 220 4.10 20.38 8.50
CA VAL A 220 4.22 19.36 7.47
C VAL A 220 5.45 19.56 6.60
N VAL A 221 5.74 20.80 6.19
CA VAL A 221 6.93 21.13 5.37
C VAL A 221 8.19 20.79 6.14
N GLU A 222 8.31 21.19 7.41
CA GLU A 222 9.46 20.88 8.25
C GLU A 222 9.59 19.39 8.54
N ALA A 223 8.49 18.66 8.71
CA ALA A 223 8.52 17.21 8.88
C ALA A 223 9.11 16.50 7.65
N PHE A 224 8.81 16.96 6.44
CA PHE A 224 9.44 16.45 5.22
C PHE A 224 10.94 16.84 5.16
N LEU A 225 11.25 18.07 5.45
CA LEU A 225 12.63 18.59 5.40
C LEU A 225 13.55 17.82 6.37
N HIS A 226 13.15 17.66 7.63
CA HIS A 226 13.97 17.01 8.65
C HIS A 226 14.03 15.48 8.51
N SER A 227 12.99 14.84 7.96
CA SER A 227 12.97 13.39 7.79
C SER A 227 13.72 12.88 6.58
N GLY A 228 14.04 13.77 5.62
CA GLY A 228 14.62 13.40 4.32
C GLY A 228 13.65 12.70 3.38
N ASN A 229 12.35 12.64 3.73
CA ASN A 229 11.31 12.14 2.83
C ASN A 229 11.00 13.17 1.75
N ARG A 230 10.72 12.70 0.54
CA ARG A 230 10.31 13.58 -0.56
C ARG A 230 8.79 13.60 -0.71
N PRO A 231 8.19 14.80 -0.94
CA PRO A 231 6.74 14.93 -1.08
C PRO A 231 6.12 14.07 -2.19
N GLU A 232 6.84 13.88 -3.31
CA GLU A 232 6.38 13.06 -4.43
C GLU A 232 6.22 11.57 -4.08
N TRP A 233 6.83 11.08 -3.00
CA TRP A 233 6.64 9.69 -2.54
C TRP A 233 5.24 9.42 -1.97
N MET A 234 4.43 10.45 -1.78
CA MET A 234 2.99 10.29 -1.49
C MET A 234 2.19 9.82 -2.70
N ILE A 235 2.79 9.86 -3.90
CA ILE A 235 2.25 9.29 -5.14
C ILE A 235 3.05 8.03 -5.46
N MET A 236 2.37 6.94 -5.78
CA MET A 236 2.98 5.63 -6.00
C MET A 236 3.03 5.30 -7.49
N ASP A 237 4.21 5.00 -7.98
CA ASP A 237 4.45 4.42 -9.33
C ASP A 237 4.52 2.89 -9.24
N VAL A 238 4.81 2.36 -8.07
CA VAL A 238 4.97 0.93 -7.79
C VAL A 238 4.22 0.57 -6.53
N VAL A 239 3.44 -0.49 -6.57
CA VAL A 239 2.72 -1.03 -5.39
C VAL A 239 3.47 -2.26 -4.86
N PRO A 240 3.86 -2.29 -3.57
CA PRO A 240 4.48 -3.47 -2.99
C PRO A 240 3.45 -4.60 -2.82
N VAL A 241 3.86 -5.83 -3.11
CA VAL A 241 3.06 -7.03 -2.90
C VAL A 241 3.63 -7.77 -1.70
N ILE A 242 2.84 -7.89 -0.65
CA ILE A 242 3.28 -8.55 0.59
C ILE A 242 3.46 -10.05 0.38
N PRO A 243 4.29 -10.72 1.21
CA PRO A 243 4.58 -12.15 1.08
C PRO A 243 3.32 -13.03 1.10
N PRO A 244 3.30 -14.14 0.35
CA PRO A 244 2.13 -15.04 0.25
C PRO A 244 1.65 -15.59 1.58
N ASP A 245 2.54 -15.92 2.50
CA ASP A 245 2.18 -16.53 3.79
C ASP A 245 1.48 -15.54 4.75
N ILE A 246 1.57 -14.23 4.49
CA ILE A 246 0.80 -13.20 5.22
C ILE A 246 -0.61 -13.03 4.64
N ARG A 247 -0.84 -13.49 3.40
CA ARG A 247 -2.15 -13.52 2.72
C ARG A 247 -2.49 -14.90 2.18
N PRO A 248 -2.57 -15.92 3.05
CA PRO A 248 -2.63 -17.32 2.66
C PRO A 248 -3.89 -17.67 1.87
N MET A 249 -3.78 -18.72 1.08
CA MET A 249 -4.86 -19.41 0.41
C MET A 249 -4.83 -20.86 0.83
N VAL A 250 -5.86 -21.32 1.53
CA VAL A 250 -5.93 -22.65 2.15
C VAL A 250 -7.03 -23.45 1.51
N GLN A 251 -6.74 -24.70 1.16
CA GLN A 251 -7.75 -25.64 0.69
C GLN A 251 -8.54 -26.18 1.89
N LEU A 252 -9.86 -26.08 1.80
CA LEU A 252 -10.80 -26.66 2.76
C LEU A 252 -11.25 -28.05 2.32
N ASP A 253 -11.83 -28.80 3.24
CA ASP A 253 -12.49 -30.06 2.94
C ASP A 253 -13.57 -29.87 1.86
N GLY A 254 -13.66 -30.80 0.91
CA GLY A 254 -14.55 -30.69 -0.25
C GLY A 254 -13.99 -29.85 -1.43
N GLY A 255 -12.67 -29.58 -1.47
CA GLY A 255 -12.01 -28.97 -2.63
C GLY A 255 -12.23 -27.46 -2.78
N ARG A 256 -12.89 -26.80 -1.83
CA ARG A 256 -13.05 -25.34 -1.79
C ARG A 256 -11.80 -24.68 -1.24
N PHE A 257 -11.57 -23.41 -1.63
CA PHE A 257 -10.45 -22.62 -1.14
C PHE A 257 -10.95 -21.47 -0.28
N ALA A 258 -10.34 -21.30 0.89
CA ALA A 258 -10.42 -20.08 1.68
C ALA A 258 -9.22 -19.21 1.35
N THR A 259 -9.47 -17.96 1.01
CA THR A 259 -8.41 -17.00 0.65
C THR A 259 -8.52 -15.73 1.47
N SER A 260 -7.38 -15.07 1.70
CA SER A 260 -7.36 -13.73 2.27
C SER A 260 -8.01 -12.74 1.32
N ASP A 261 -8.75 -11.77 1.88
CA ASP A 261 -9.37 -10.67 1.11
C ASP A 261 -8.35 -9.85 0.33
N LEU A 262 -7.11 -9.77 0.82
CA LEU A 262 -6.01 -9.08 0.14
C LEU A 262 -5.71 -9.66 -1.25
N ASN A 263 -5.84 -10.96 -1.42
CA ASN A 263 -5.63 -11.59 -2.74
C ASN A 263 -6.65 -11.08 -3.76
N ASP A 264 -7.91 -10.89 -3.38
CA ASP A 264 -8.93 -10.34 -4.28
C ASP A 264 -8.66 -8.86 -4.59
N LEU A 265 -8.23 -8.07 -3.60
CA LEU A 265 -7.86 -6.67 -3.79
C LEU A 265 -6.63 -6.53 -4.71
N TYR A 266 -5.58 -7.34 -4.56
CA TYR A 266 -4.45 -7.37 -5.49
C TYR A 266 -4.86 -7.81 -6.90
N ARG A 267 -5.72 -8.82 -7.04
CA ARG A 267 -6.23 -9.25 -8.34
C ARG A 267 -6.97 -8.12 -9.07
N ARG A 268 -7.77 -7.33 -8.35
CA ARG A 268 -8.47 -6.16 -8.92
C ARG A 268 -7.47 -5.12 -9.44
N ILE A 269 -6.41 -4.84 -8.69
CA ILE A 269 -5.35 -3.91 -9.12
C ILE A 269 -4.67 -4.42 -10.39
N ILE A 270 -4.22 -5.68 -10.41
CA ILE A 270 -3.52 -6.25 -11.56
C ILE A 270 -4.41 -6.24 -12.80
N ASN A 271 -5.69 -6.63 -12.68
CA ASN A 271 -6.63 -6.63 -13.79
C ASN A 271 -6.84 -5.21 -14.35
N ARG A 272 -7.03 -4.19 -13.49
CA ARG A 272 -7.17 -2.80 -13.92
C ARG A 272 -5.89 -2.26 -14.54
N ASN A 273 -4.75 -2.57 -13.93
CA ASN A 273 -3.45 -2.15 -14.43
C ASN A 273 -3.14 -2.73 -15.81
N ASN A 274 -3.36 -4.02 -15.99
CA ASN A 274 -3.14 -4.68 -17.28
C ASN A 274 -4.10 -4.15 -18.36
N ARG A 275 -5.35 -3.89 -17.99
CA ARG A 275 -6.32 -3.29 -18.90
C ARG A 275 -5.92 -1.86 -19.30
N LEU A 276 -5.47 -1.05 -18.34
CA LEU A 276 -4.99 0.31 -18.61
C LEU A 276 -3.76 0.29 -19.51
N ALA A 277 -2.77 -0.57 -19.24
CA ALA A 277 -1.57 -0.71 -20.08
C ALA A 277 -1.95 -1.03 -21.52
N ARG A 278 -2.86 -1.98 -21.73
CA ARG A 278 -3.33 -2.36 -23.07
C ARG A 278 -4.08 -1.22 -23.76
N LEU A 279 -4.89 -0.43 -23.03
CA LEU A 279 -5.59 0.72 -23.60
C LEU A 279 -4.62 1.83 -24.03
N LEU A 280 -3.55 2.04 -23.27
CA LEU A 280 -2.49 2.99 -23.62
C LEU A 280 -1.71 2.53 -24.85
N GLU A 281 -1.35 1.26 -24.96
CA GLU A 281 -0.69 0.68 -26.12
C GLU A 281 -1.52 0.77 -27.40
N LEU A 282 -2.84 0.62 -27.28
CA LEU A 282 -3.78 0.69 -28.42
C LEU A 282 -4.15 2.13 -28.80
N GLY A 283 -3.68 3.15 -28.09
CA GLY A 283 -4.07 4.53 -28.34
C GLY A 283 -5.57 4.81 -28.15
N ALA A 284 -6.18 4.19 -27.14
CA ALA A 284 -7.61 4.33 -26.87
C ALA A 284 -8.02 5.80 -26.61
N PRO A 285 -9.28 6.18 -26.89
CA PRO A 285 -9.80 7.52 -26.60
C PRO A 285 -9.56 7.95 -25.16
N ASP A 286 -9.18 9.21 -24.96
CA ASP A 286 -8.77 9.78 -23.68
C ASP A 286 -9.82 9.60 -22.56
N ILE A 287 -11.12 9.70 -22.91
CA ILE A 287 -12.21 9.48 -21.95
C ILE A 287 -12.21 8.06 -21.35
N ILE A 288 -11.86 7.05 -22.16
CA ILE A 288 -11.79 5.66 -21.72
C ILE A 288 -10.54 5.47 -20.83
N VAL A 289 -9.41 6.04 -21.24
CA VAL A 289 -8.15 5.99 -20.48
C VAL A 289 -8.31 6.67 -19.13
N ARG A 290 -8.92 7.86 -19.07
CA ARG A 290 -9.21 8.57 -17.81
C ARG A 290 -10.08 7.75 -16.87
N ASN A 291 -11.13 7.13 -17.40
CA ASN A 291 -12.00 6.28 -16.58
C ASN A 291 -11.26 5.06 -16.01
N GLU A 292 -10.40 4.42 -16.80
CA GLU A 292 -9.62 3.27 -16.31
C GLU A 292 -8.53 3.71 -15.31
N LYS A 293 -7.87 4.86 -15.52
CA LYS A 293 -6.98 5.47 -14.53
C LYS A 293 -7.70 5.75 -13.20
N ARG A 294 -8.92 6.28 -13.24
CA ARG A 294 -9.76 6.49 -12.05
C ARG A 294 -10.10 5.18 -11.34
N MET A 295 -10.46 4.13 -12.10
CA MET A 295 -10.76 2.82 -11.54
C MET A 295 -9.52 2.16 -10.92
N LEU A 296 -8.33 2.36 -11.49
CA LEU A 296 -7.06 1.90 -10.92
C LEU A 296 -6.78 2.62 -9.60
N GLN A 297 -6.98 3.95 -9.54
CA GLN A 297 -6.88 4.73 -8.31
C GLN A 297 -7.81 4.18 -7.23
N GLU A 298 -9.07 3.90 -7.54
CA GLU A 298 -10.05 3.35 -6.61
C GLU A 298 -9.68 1.92 -6.15
N ALA A 299 -9.10 1.10 -7.02
CA ALA A 299 -8.65 -0.24 -6.66
C ALA A 299 -7.47 -0.22 -5.66
N VAL A 300 -6.53 0.70 -5.84
CA VAL A 300 -5.41 0.89 -4.91
C VAL A 300 -5.88 1.48 -3.59
N ASP A 301 -6.81 2.43 -3.62
CA ASP A 301 -7.43 2.97 -2.41
C ASP A 301 -8.08 1.87 -1.56
N ALA A 302 -8.81 0.95 -2.21
CA ALA A 302 -9.44 -0.18 -1.53
C ALA A 302 -8.41 -1.16 -0.92
N LEU A 303 -7.27 -1.38 -1.56
CA LEU A 303 -6.20 -2.21 -0.99
C LEU A 303 -5.64 -1.60 0.29
N ILE A 304 -5.41 -0.29 0.30
CA ILE A 304 -4.77 0.41 1.42
C ILE A 304 -5.76 0.62 2.57
N ASP A 305 -6.92 1.25 2.31
CA ASP A 305 -7.95 1.55 3.32
C ASP A 305 -9.36 1.51 2.72
N ASN A 306 -9.95 0.32 2.64
CA ASN A 306 -11.24 0.09 2.04
C ASN A 306 -12.36 0.82 2.80
N GLY A 307 -13.18 1.58 2.08
CA GLY A 307 -14.27 2.36 2.67
C GLY A 307 -13.86 3.75 3.18
N ARG A 308 -12.58 4.15 3.06
CA ARG A 308 -12.12 5.50 3.41
C ARG A 308 -12.74 6.57 2.51
N ARG A 309 -12.96 6.24 1.24
CA ARG A 309 -13.60 7.07 0.25
C ARG A 309 -14.85 6.37 -0.31
N GLY A 310 -16.02 6.78 0.16
CA GLY A 310 -17.29 6.26 -0.33
C GLY A 310 -17.63 4.85 0.15
N ARG A 311 -18.39 4.12 -0.66
CA ARG A 311 -18.82 2.75 -0.31
C ARG A 311 -17.65 1.78 -0.39
N PRO A 312 -17.49 0.91 0.62
CA PRO A 312 -16.43 -0.09 0.58
C PRO A 312 -16.66 -1.12 -0.53
N VAL A 313 -15.56 -1.63 -1.07
CA VAL A 313 -15.58 -2.78 -1.97
C VAL A 313 -15.98 -4.01 -1.18
N THR A 314 -16.96 -4.75 -1.68
CA THR A 314 -17.52 -5.93 -1.01
C THR A 314 -17.19 -7.23 -1.75
N GLY A 315 -17.15 -8.31 -1.00
CA GLY A 315 -17.05 -9.68 -1.48
C GLY A 315 -18.39 -10.42 -1.44
N PRO A 316 -18.39 -11.75 -1.52
CA PRO A 316 -19.58 -12.57 -1.39
C PRO A 316 -20.35 -12.26 -0.10
N GLY A 317 -21.68 -12.24 -0.17
CA GLY A 317 -22.54 -11.91 0.97
C GLY A 317 -22.53 -10.42 1.36
N ASN A 318 -22.12 -9.54 0.46
CA ASN A 318 -22.07 -8.09 0.67
C ASN A 318 -21.19 -7.64 1.85
N ARG A 319 -20.25 -8.48 2.30
CA ARG A 319 -19.28 -8.19 3.34
C ARG A 319 -18.16 -7.32 2.79
N ALA A 320 -17.83 -6.23 3.48
CA ALA A 320 -16.67 -5.39 3.11
C ALA A 320 -15.37 -6.21 3.18
N LEU A 321 -14.53 -6.08 2.16
CA LEU A 321 -13.22 -6.73 2.11
C LEU A 321 -12.26 -6.05 3.08
N LYS A 322 -11.47 -6.85 3.80
CA LYS A 322 -10.49 -6.40 4.79
C LYS A 322 -9.24 -5.87 4.07
N SER A 323 -8.96 -4.57 4.23
CA SER A 323 -7.81 -3.88 3.65
C SER A 323 -6.54 -4.01 4.50
N LEU A 324 -5.41 -3.49 4.00
CA LEU A 324 -4.15 -3.42 4.77
C LEU A 324 -4.31 -2.60 6.05
N SER A 325 -5.02 -1.46 6.01
CA SER A 325 -5.32 -0.65 7.20
C SER A 325 -6.10 -1.44 8.26
N ASP A 326 -7.07 -2.26 7.83
CA ASP A 326 -7.88 -3.08 8.73
C ASP A 326 -7.08 -4.20 9.41
N MET A 327 -5.96 -4.61 8.82
CA MET A 327 -5.03 -5.55 9.46
C MET A 327 -4.25 -4.93 10.61
N LEU A 328 -4.12 -3.61 10.65
CA LEU A 328 -3.35 -2.88 11.67
C LEU A 328 -4.23 -2.30 12.75
N LYS A 329 -5.40 -1.75 12.40
CA LYS A 329 -6.30 -1.03 13.29
C LYS A 329 -7.31 -1.92 14.02
N GLY A 330 -7.89 -1.40 15.12
CA GLY A 330 -8.97 -2.04 15.88
C GLY A 330 -8.53 -3.16 16.82
N LYS A 331 -9.51 -3.82 17.45
CA LYS A 331 -9.27 -4.89 18.45
C LYS A 331 -8.58 -6.12 17.87
N GLN A 332 -8.88 -6.45 16.62
CA GLN A 332 -8.32 -7.59 15.88
C GLN A 332 -7.12 -7.21 15.01
N GLY A 333 -6.68 -5.95 15.09
CA GLY A 333 -5.51 -5.48 14.37
C GLY A 333 -4.20 -5.95 15.01
N ARG A 334 -3.13 -5.92 14.23
CA ARG A 334 -1.81 -6.41 14.61
C ARG A 334 -1.29 -5.75 15.90
N PHE A 335 -1.49 -4.46 16.08
CA PHE A 335 -1.03 -3.76 17.27
C PHE A 335 -1.67 -4.30 18.55
N ARG A 336 -2.99 -4.40 18.60
CA ARG A 336 -3.71 -4.82 19.80
C ARG A 336 -3.70 -6.31 20.04
N GLN A 337 -3.72 -7.12 18.98
CA GLN A 337 -3.85 -8.57 19.08
C GLN A 337 -2.52 -9.31 19.21
N ASN A 338 -1.43 -8.77 18.64
CA ASN A 338 -0.17 -9.50 18.54
C ASN A 338 1.05 -8.77 19.12
N LEU A 339 0.99 -7.43 19.28
CA LEU A 339 2.12 -6.63 19.79
C LEU A 339 1.91 -6.17 21.22
N LEU A 340 0.76 -5.58 21.56
CA LEU A 340 0.45 -5.16 22.93
C LEU A 340 0.13 -6.34 23.87
N GLY A 341 -0.26 -7.47 23.31
CA GLY A 341 -0.50 -8.70 24.05
C GLY A 341 -0.53 -9.89 23.09
N LYS A 342 -0.08 -11.04 23.56
CA LYS A 342 -0.08 -12.30 22.82
C LYS A 342 -0.72 -13.38 23.68
N ARG A 343 -1.36 -14.36 23.04
CA ARG A 343 -1.69 -15.62 23.70
C ARG A 343 -0.38 -16.39 23.92
N VAL A 344 -0.19 -16.89 25.12
CA VAL A 344 1.02 -17.62 25.52
C VAL A 344 0.65 -19.01 26.01
N ASP A 345 1.61 -19.95 25.90
CA ASP A 345 1.49 -21.28 26.44
C ASP A 345 1.61 -21.24 27.97
N TYR A 346 1.28 -22.33 28.63
CA TYR A 346 1.30 -22.47 30.09
C TYR A 346 0.45 -21.42 30.83
N SER A 347 -0.66 -21.02 30.25
CA SER A 347 -1.61 -20.09 30.79
C SER A 347 -3.03 -20.67 30.75
N GLY A 348 -3.80 -20.38 31.76
CA GLY A 348 -5.18 -20.85 31.86
C GLY A 348 -6.10 -19.78 32.45
N ARG A 349 -7.38 -19.95 32.22
CA ARG A 349 -8.44 -19.07 32.75
C ARG A 349 -9.64 -19.90 33.16
N SER A 350 -10.16 -19.60 34.36
CA SER A 350 -11.37 -20.24 34.87
C SER A 350 -12.25 -19.23 35.60
N VAL A 351 -13.45 -19.63 35.91
CA VAL A 351 -14.39 -18.84 36.73
C VAL A 351 -13.91 -18.86 38.17
N ILE A 352 -13.95 -17.70 38.82
CA ILE A 352 -13.64 -17.56 40.25
C ILE A 352 -14.94 -17.76 41.06
N VAL A 353 -14.88 -18.67 42.03
CA VAL A 353 -15.99 -18.96 42.92
C VAL A 353 -15.56 -18.79 44.39
N VAL A 354 -16.50 -18.68 45.30
CA VAL A 354 -16.21 -18.61 46.74
C VAL A 354 -15.67 -19.92 47.24
N GLY A 355 -14.67 -19.86 48.15
CA GLY A 355 -14.09 -21.01 48.85
C GLY A 355 -14.13 -20.78 50.36
N PRO A 356 -15.28 -21.06 51.06
CA PRO A 356 -15.43 -20.71 52.46
C PRO A 356 -14.44 -21.42 53.40
N GLU A 357 -13.87 -22.54 52.92
CA GLU A 357 -12.88 -23.31 53.71
C GLU A 357 -11.46 -22.78 53.58
N LEU A 358 -11.22 -21.87 52.61
CA LEU A 358 -9.90 -21.31 52.33
C LEU A 358 -9.63 -20.11 53.23
N LYS A 359 -8.40 -20.01 53.75
CA LYS A 359 -7.92 -18.81 54.42
C LYS A 359 -7.70 -17.68 53.41
N ILE A 360 -7.71 -16.43 53.88
CA ILE A 360 -7.65 -15.21 53.05
C ILE A 360 -6.41 -15.17 52.11
N TYR A 361 -5.35 -15.86 52.47
CA TYR A 361 -4.10 -15.98 51.68
C TYR A 361 -4.01 -17.28 50.85
N GLN A 362 -5.08 -18.09 50.82
CA GLN A 362 -5.12 -19.35 50.06
C GLN A 362 -6.05 -19.22 48.87
N CYS A 363 -5.68 -19.87 47.76
CA CYS A 363 -6.55 -20.09 46.60
C CYS A 363 -6.52 -21.55 46.21
N GLY A 364 -7.66 -22.08 45.72
CA GLY A 364 -7.75 -23.41 45.13
C GLY A 364 -7.68 -23.33 43.64
N LEU A 365 -6.84 -24.18 43.04
CA LEU A 365 -6.76 -24.33 41.58
C LEU A 365 -7.28 -25.72 41.18
N PRO A 366 -7.99 -25.85 40.04
CA PRO A 366 -8.29 -27.17 39.48
C PRO A 366 -7.01 -27.97 39.25
N LYS A 367 -7.02 -29.27 39.61
CA LYS A 367 -5.86 -30.14 39.47
C LYS A 367 -5.33 -30.16 38.04
N GLU A 368 -6.21 -30.19 37.02
CA GLU A 368 -5.86 -30.18 35.62
C GLU A 368 -5.14 -28.89 35.17
N MET A 369 -5.48 -27.76 35.79
CA MET A 369 -4.78 -26.49 35.56
C MET A 369 -3.40 -26.45 36.27
N ALA A 370 -3.27 -27.11 37.42
CA ALA A 370 -2.04 -27.12 38.19
C ALA A 370 -0.98 -28.05 37.59
N ILE A 371 -1.39 -29.18 36.96
CA ILE A 371 -0.52 -30.09 36.24
C ILE A 371 0.00 -29.48 34.95
#